data_c937b9359f5bfdc875200ee0b3447bcc
#
_entry.id   c937b9359f5bfdc875200ee0b3447bcc
#
_cell.length_a   1.000
_cell.length_b   1.000
_cell.length_c   1.000
_cell.angle_alpha   90.00
_cell.angle_beta   90.00
_cell.angle_gamma   90.00
#
_symmetry.space_group_name_H-M   'P 1'
#
loop_
_entity.id
_entity.type
_entity.pdbx_description
1 polymer ?
#
loop_
_entity_poly.entity_id
_entity_poly.type
_entity_poly.pdbx_seq_one_letter_code
_entity_poly.pdbx_strand_id
1 'polypeptide(L)'
;MNGAFSVNNGTDTYSVQMLNVYALGDLNGDGVDDAAVILMEDDGGTGRFESVVAVYNTAGAPVQAGQAILGDRVLVNSVDISSNAIHLDILAQGPSDPMCCPSLAQKQTYWMIATTLWQMRVTSTVGGSEHVINITSPAEWADVNNPFTITGAVPISPFENTLAYHIYLPNGTKVNDASLMVTSGGMGTPGTFSQTFNLSSAGITGYVIIQFVEVSMADGSTIALGSALVNVH
;
A
#
# COMPACT_ATOMS: atom_id res chain seq x y z
N MET A 1 4.88 -12.93 -27.71
CA MET A 1 4.51 -13.47 -26.39
C MET A 1 3.25 -12.73 -25.96
N ASN A 2 2.22 -13.43 -25.49
CA ASN A 2 0.91 -12.82 -25.21
C ASN A 2 0.76 -12.41 -23.74
N GLY A 3 1.85 -11.96 -23.09
CA GLY A 3 1.82 -11.59 -21.67
C GLY A 3 1.56 -12.76 -20.72
N ALA A 4 1.87 -14.00 -21.14
CA ALA A 4 1.70 -15.19 -20.34
C ALA A 4 2.96 -16.06 -20.37
N PHE A 5 3.26 -16.65 -19.23
CA PHE A 5 4.33 -17.63 -19.02
C PHE A 5 3.76 -18.83 -18.27
N SER A 6 4.19 -20.02 -18.60
CA SER A 6 3.80 -21.25 -17.89
C SER A 6 4.94 -22.24 -17.90
N VAL A 7 5.14 -22.92 -16.78
CA VAL A 7 6.11 -24.01 -16.63
C VAL A 7 5.47 -25.14 -15.82
N ASN A 8 5.67 -26.36 -16.29
CA ASN A 8 5.23 -27.56 -15.58
C ASN A 8 6.47 -28.22 -14.94
N ASN A 9 6.44 -28.48 -13.64
CA ASN A 9 7.52 -29.12 -12.88
C ASN A 9 7.30 -30.64 -12.72
N GLY A 10 6.29 -31.18 -13.40
CA GLY A 10 5.93 -32.62 -13.35
C GLY A 10 4.82 -32.95 -12.36
N THR A 11 4.54 -32.09 -11.38
CA THR A 11 3.46 -32.26 -10.39
C THR A 11 2.44 -31.14 -10.53
N ASP A 12 2.93 -29.90 -10.68
CA ASP A 12 2.11 -28.71 -10.71
C ASP A 12 2.51 -27.81 -11.89
N THR A 13 1.59 -26.99 -12.35
CA THR A 13 1.85 -25.98 -13.37
C THR A 13 1.87 -24.62 -12.71
N TYR A 14 3.04 -23.98 -12.70
CA TYR A 14 3.16 -22.56 -12.35
C TYR A 14 2.88 -21.72 -13.58
N SER A 15 2.05 -20.70 -13.43
CA SER A 15 1.77 -19.77 -14.53
C SER A 15 1.72 -18.32 -14.05
N VAL A 16 2.15 -17.41 -14.92
CA VAL A 16 2.02 -15.96 -14.72
C VAL A 16 1.34 -15.38 -15.94
N GLN A 17 0.33 -14.56 -15.72
CA GLN A 17 -0.39 -13.88 -16.77
C GLN A 17 -0.47 -12.38 -16.49
N MET A 18 -0.10 -11.55 -17.46
CA MET A 18 -0.41 -10.13 -17.42
C MET A 18 -1.90 -9.93 -17.72
N LEU A 19 -2.61 -9.27 -16.82
CA LEU A 19 -4.01 -8.92 -17.02
C LEU A 19 -4.14 -7.76 -18.01
N ASN A 20 -5.28 -7.67 -18.69
CA ASN A 20 -5.56 -6.59 -19.63
C ASN A 20 -6.06 -5.31 -18.92
N VAL A 21 -5.47 -5.02 -17.77
CA VAL A 21 -5.68 -3.80 -16.99
C VAL A 21 -4.30 -3.25 -16.62
N TYR A 22 -3.95 -2.10 -17.18
CA TYR A 22 -2.64 -1.46 -17.01
C TYR A 22 -2.76 0.05 -17.27
N ALA A 23 -1.75 0.80 -16.88
CA ALA A 23 -1.63 2.22 -17.16
C ALA A 23 -0.25 2.58 -17.70
N LEU A 24 -0.18 3.66 -18.46
CA LEU A 24 1.05 4.31 -18.87
C LEU A 24 1.10 5.71 -18.29
N GLY A 25 2.28 6.16 -17.87
CA GLY A 25 2.53 7.48 -17.32
C GLY A 25 3.90 7.55 -16.67
N ASP A 26 4.37 8.74 -16.37
CA ASP A 26 5.70 8.98 -15.80
C ASP A 26 5.69 8.63 -14.30
N LEU A 27 6.41 7.57 -13.89
CA LEU A 27 6.54 7.12 -12.49
C LEU A 27 7.80 7.65 -11.82
N ASN A 28 8.82 8.00 -12.60
CA ASN A 28 10.14 8.37 -12.08
C ASN A 28 10.48 9.85 -12.25
N GLY A 29 9.63 10.62 -12.94
CA GLY A 29 9.80 12.06 -13.16
C GLY A 29 10.77 12.39 -14.31
N ASP A 30 11.07 11.44 -15.22
CA ASP A 30 11.99 11.67 -16.33
C ASP A 30 11.31 12.21 -17.61
N GLY A 31 9.98 12.34 -17.59
CA GLY A 31 9.16 12.84 -18.69
C GLY A 31 8.87 11.79 -19.78
N VAL A 32 9.19 10.52 -19.55
CA VAL A 32 8.87 9.40 -20.44
C VAL A 32 7.82 8.52 -19.77
N ASP A 33 6.87 8.02 -20.55
CA ASP A 33 5.86 7.10 -20.00
C ASP A 33 6.51 5.77 -19.59
N ASP A 34 6.31 5.42 -18.35
CA ASP A 34 6.52 4.12 -17.71
C ASP A 34 5.22 3.31 -17.77
N ALA A 35 5.20 2.13 -17.16
CA ALA A 35 4.00 1.31 -17.07
C ALA A 35 3.74 0.79 -15.66
N ALA A 36 2.46 0.70 -15.29
CA ALA A 36 1.97 -0.11 -14.19
C ALA A 36 1.13 -1.25 -14.77
N VAL A 37 1.53 -2.49 -14.51
CA VAL A 37 0.86 -3.70 -15.02
C VAL A 37 0.40 -4.59 -13.87
N ILE A 38 -0.66 -5.35 -14.09
CA ILE A 38 -1.14 -6.34 -13.12
C ILE A 38 -0.74 -7.72 -13.62
N LEU A 39 -0.04 -8.46 -12.76
CA LEU A 39 0.26 -9.87 -12.97
C LEU A 39 -0.64 -10.71 -12.07
N MET A 40 -1.14 -11.80 -12.63
CA MET A 40 -1.82 -12.87 -11.90
C MET A 40 -0.90 -14.09 -11.90
N GLU A 41 -0.60 -14.62 -10.73
CA GLU A 41 0.22 -15.80 -10.51
C GLU A 41 -0.64 -16.95 -10.01
N ASP A 42 -0.46 -18.13 -10.61
CA ASP A 42 -1.09 -19.39 -10.22
C ASP A 42 0.03 -20.43 -10.05
N ASP A 43 0.17 -20.94 -8.84
CA ASP A 43 1.23 -21.88 -8.46
C ASP A 43 0.79 -23.38 -8.58
N GLY A 44 -0.35 -23.61 -9.26
CA GLY A 44 -0.95 -24.94 -9.43
C GLY A 44 -1.86 -25.35 -8.27
N GLY A 45 -2.02 -24.50 -7.27
CA GLY A 45 -2.94 -24.67 -6.15
C GLY A 45 -4.34 -24.13 -6.43
N THR A 46 -5.03 -23.72 -5.38
CA THR A 46 -6.36 -23.08 -5.49
C THR A 46 -6.31 -21.56 -5.42
N GLY A 47 -5.17 -20.98 -5.06
CA GLY A 47 -4.95 -19.54 -4.95
C GLY A 47 -4.64 -18.92 -6.30
N ARG A 48 -5.00 -17.64 -6.46
CA ARG A 48 -4.59 -16.77 -7.56
C ARG A 48 -4.13 -15.46 -6.95
N PHE A 49 -2.88 -15.13 -7.14
CA PHE A 49 -2.27 -13.97 -6.47
C PHE A 49 -2.06 -12.87 -7.49
N GLU A 50 -2.70 -11.75 -7.27
CA GLU A 50 -2.51 -10.55 -8.08
C GLU A 50 -1.41 -9.68 -7.48
N SER A 51 -0.58 -9.12 -8.36
CA SER A 51 0.48 -8.17 -8.05
C SER A 51 0.42 -6.97 -8.97
N VAL A 52 0.72 -5.79 -8.44
CA VAL A 52 1.03 -4.63 -9.26
C VAL A 52 2.54 -4.53 -9.47
N VAL A 53 2.95 -4.31 -10.70
CA VAL A 53 4.36 -4.19 -11.09
C VAL A 53 4.59 -2.85 -11.76
N ALA A 54 5.54 -2.08 -11.22
CA ALA A 54 6.07 -0.88 -11.84
C ALA A 54 7.17 -1.25 -12.84
N VAL A 55 7.09 -0.75 -14.05
CA VAL A 55 8.03 -1.02 -15.14
C VAL A 55 8.51 0.31 -15.71
N TYR A 56 9.79 0.62 -15.57
CA TYR A 56 10.39 1.81 -16.15
C TYR A 56 10.72 1.59 -17.63
N ASN A 57 10.54 2.65 -18.40
CA ASN A 57 10.98 2.72 -19.79
C ASN A 57 12.42 3.26 -19.87
N THR A 58 13.39 2.39 -19.76
CA THR A 58 14.80 2.80 -19.81
C THR A 58 15.30 2.80 -21.26
N ALA A 59 15.34 3.97 -21.88
CA ALA A 59 15.77 4.18 -23.27
C ALA A 59 15.03 3.29 -24.30
N GLY A 60 13.72 3.10 -24.10
CA GLY A 60 12.88 2.26 -24.94
C GLY A 60 12.86 0.78 -24.58
N ALA A 61 13.56 0.37 -23.52
CA ALA A 61 13.53 -0.99 -22.99
C ALA A 61 12.77 -1.05 -21.68
N PRO A 62 11.80 -1.97 -21.50
CA PRO A 62 11.09 -2.14 -20.24
C PRO A 62 12.00 -2.79 -19.20
N VAL A 63 12.05 -2.19 -18.00
CA VAL A 63 12.81 -2.69 -16.84
C VAL A 63 11.89 -2.72 -15.63
N GLN A 64 11.73 -3.88 -15.01
CA GLN A 64 10.98 -3.98 -13.75
C GLN A 64 11.65 -3.13 -12.67
N ALA A 65 10.90 -2.17 -12.12
CA ALA A 65 11.36 -1.26 -11.09
C ALA A 65 10.95 -1.71 -9.69
N GLY A 66 9.73 -2.24 -9.55
CA GLY A 66 9.21 -2.73 -8.27
C GLY A 66 7.96 -3.56 -8.44
N GLN A 67 7.58 -4.28 -7.38
CA GLN A 67 6.38 -5.11 -7.34
C GLN A 67 5.77 -5.06 -5.94
N ALA A 68 4.44 -5.09 -5.87
CA ALA A 68 3.70 -5.25 -4.63
C ALA A 68 2.57 -6.27 -4.82
N ILE A 69 2.43 -7.18 -3.86
CA ILE A 69 1.35 -8.17 -3.85
C ILE A 69 0.05 -7.48 -3.43
N LEU A 70 -1.01 -7.66 -4.19
CA LEU A 70 -2.34 -7.13 -3.90
C LEU A 70 -3.16 -8.11 -3.04
N GLY A 71 -3.00 -9.40 -3.24
CA GLY A 71 -3.68 -10.44 -2.49
C GLY A 71 -4.09 -11.64 -3.34
N ASP A 72 -4.88 -12.55 -2.72
CA ASP A 72 -5.48 -13.69 -3.39
C ASP A 72 -6.83 -13.27 -4.02
N ARG A 73 -7.03 -13.56 -5.30
CA ARG A 73 -8.26 -13.33 -6.09
C ARG A 73 -8.77 -11.89 -6.07
N VAL A 74 -7.87 -10.93 -5.99
CA VAL A 74 -8.22 -9.51 -6.04
C VAL A 74 -8.76 -9.16 -7.43
N LEU A 75 -9.88 -8.44 -7.48
CA LEU A 75 -10.40 -7.93 -8.74
C LEU A 75 -9.91 -6.49 -8.94
N VAL A 76 -9.09 -6.26 -9.95
CA VAL A 76 -8.60 -4.92 -10.28
C VAL A 76 -9.55 -4.27 -11.28
N ASN A 77 -10.27 -3.24 -10.85
CA ASN A 77 -11.21 -2.49 -11.67
C ASN A 77 -10.49 -1.49 -12.58
N SER A 78 -9.50 -0.78 -12.04
CA SER A 78 -8.69 0.17 -12.79
C SER A 78 -7.30 0.36 -12.22
N VAL A 79 -6.38 0.75 -13.11
CA VAL A 79 -5.02 1.22 -12.81
C VAL A 79 -4.88 2.60 -13.43
N ASP A 80 -4.28 3.54 -12.72
CA ASP A 80 -3.92 4.87 -13.19
C ASP A 80 -2.51 5.23 -12.73
N ILE A 81 -1.79 6.03 -13.53
CA ILE A 81 -0.54 6.66 -13.15
C ILE A 81 -0.72 8.16 -13.21
N SER A 82 -0.61 8.81 -12.06
CA SER A 82 -0.64 10.26 -11.94
C SER A 82 0.19 10.74 -10.76
N SER A 83 0.79 11.92 -10.89
CA SER A 83 1.67 12.50 -9.86
C SER A 83 2.79 11.54 -9.39
N ASN A 84 3.43 10.82 -10.31
CA ASN A 84 4.48 9.83 -10.06
C ASN A 84 4.04 8.68 -9.12
N ALA A 85 2.74 8.39 -9.08
CA ALA A 85 2.15 7.36 -8.25
C ALA A 85 1.28 6.41 -9.08
N ILE A 86 1.18 5.15 -8.64
CA ILE A 86 0.21 4.18 -9.15
C ILE A 86 -1.02 4.23 -8.26
N HIS A 87 -2.18 4.40 -8.87
CA HIS A 87 -3.48 4.37 -8.21
C HIS A 87 -4.28 3.17 -8.70
N LEU A 88 -4.80 2.39 -7.76
CA LEU A 88 -5.63 1.23 -8.03
C LEU A 88 -7.02 1.42 -7.44
N ASP A 89 -8.05 0.99 -8.18
CA ASP A 89 -9.39 0.69 -7.68
C ASP A 89 -9.58 -0.82 -7.76
N ILE A 90 -9.86 -1.46 -6.62
CA ILE A 90 -9.92 -2.91 -6.52
C ILE A 90 -11.09 -3.38 -5.67
N LEU A 91 -11.46 -4.66 -5.84
CA LEU A 91 -12.18 -5.41 -4.80
C LEU A 91 -11.20 -6.38 -4.17
N ALA A 92 -10.92 -6.19 -2.88
CA ALA A 92 -10.12 -7.07 -2.06
C ALA A 92 -11.01 -8.03 -1.26
N GLN A 93 -10.41 -9.07 -0.68
CA GLN A 93 -11.12 -9.97 0.23
C GLN A 93 -11.55 -9.21 1.48
N GLY A 94 -12.85 -9.18 1.74
CA GLY A 94 -13.41 -8.62 2.97
C GLY A 94 -13.51 -9.67 4.08
N PRO A 95 -13.65 -9.25 5.35
CA PRO A 95 -13.61 -10.15 6.51
C PRO A 95 -14.69 -11.25 6.54
N SER A 96 -15.76 -11.06 5.77
CA SER A 96 -16.90 -12.00 5.70
C SER A 96 -17.07 -12.62 4.32
N ASP A 97 -16.14 -12.34 3.40
CA ASP A 97 -16.25 -12.83 2.04
C ASP A 97 -15.94 -14.32 1.95
N PRO A 98 -16.69 -15.07 1.13
CA PRO A 98 -16.25 -16.40 0.75
C PRO A 98 -14.99 -16.27 -0.12
N MET A 99 -14.09 -17.24 -0.04
CA MET A 99 -12.77 -17.21 -0.71
C MET A 99 -12.84 -16.96 -2.23
N CYS A 100 -13.98 -17.21 -2.86
CA CYS A 100 -14.15 -17.01 -4.32
C CYS A 100 -14.41 -15.56 -4.72
N CYS A 101 -14.87 -14.71 -3.76
CA CYS A 101 -15.71 -13.61 -4.17
C CYS A 101 -15.39 -12.34 -3.33
N PRO A 102 -14.30 -11.66 -3.63
CA PRO A 102 -13.90 -10.44 -2.94
C PRO A 102 -14.95 -9.34 -3.14
N SER A 103 -15.30 -8.62 -2.07
CA SER A 103 -16.29 -7.55 -2.11
C SER A 103 -15.87 -6.25 -1.45
N LEU A 104 -14.73 -6.22 -0.76
CA LEU A 104 -14.24 -5.03 -0.11
C LEU A 104 -13.67 -4.04 -1.13
N ALA A 105 -14.45 -2.99 -1.42
CA ALA A 105 -13.98 -1.93 -2.31
C ALA A 105 -12.84 -1.15 -1.66
N GLN A 106 -11.71 -1.08 -2.37
CA GLN A 106 -10.52 -0.36 -1.94
C GLN A 106 -9.95 0.52 -3.05
N LYS A 107 -9.43 1.68 -2.62
CA LYS A 107 -8.51 2.49 -3.43
C LYS A 107 -7.13 2.42 -2.80
N GLN A 108 -6.13 2.12 -3.60
CA GLN A 108 -4.76 1.97 -3.12
C GLN A 108 -3.83 2.89 -3.91
N THR A 109 -2.83 3.46 -3.23
CA THR A 109 -1.81 4.30 -3.87
C THR A 109 -0.43 3.76 -3.55
N TYR A 110 0.41 3.67 -4.59
CA TYR A 110 1.77 3.16 -4.49
C TYR A 110 2.77 4.17 -5.03
N TRP A 111 3.91 4.29 -4.34
CA TRP A 111 5.05 5.10 -4.76
C TRP A 111 6.31 4.25 -4.90
N MET A 112 7.11 4.58 -5.91
CA MET A 112 8.49 4.10 -5.95
C MET A 112 9.35 4.95 -5.00
N ILE A 113 9.91 4.32 -3.96
CA ILE A 113 10.85 4.97 -3.04
C ILE A 113 12.12 4.13 -3.04
N ALA A 114 13.22 4.71 -3.47
CA ALA A 114 14.45 3.99 -3.81
C ALA A 114 14.17 2.87 -4.83
N THR A 115 14.30 1.61 -4.46
CA THR A 115 14.07 0.45 -5.33
C THR A 115 12.86 -0.37 -4.93
N THR A 116 12.00 0.18 -4.08
CA THR A 116 10.84 -0.54 -3.52
C THR A 116 9.55 0.16 -3.91
N LEU A 117 8.57 -0.61 -4.36
CA LEU A 117 7.21 -0.12 -4.59
C LEU A 117 6.43 -0.19 -3.27
N TRP A 118 6.21 0.99 -2.67
CA TRP A 118 5.56 1.13 -1.38
C TRP A 118 4.08 1.39 -1.51
N GLN A 119 3.25 0.64 -0.78
CA GLN A 119 1.86 1.00 -0.56
C GLN A 119 1.80 2.16 0.43
N MET A 120 1.40 3.33 -0.05
CA MET A 120 1.39 4.56 0.74
C MET A 120 0.02 4.87 1.31
N ARG A 121 -1.04 4.42 0.66
CA ARG A 121 -2.43 4.65 1.09
C ARG A 121 -3.33 3.48 0.73
N VAL A 122 -4.22 3.14 1.65
CA VAL A 122 -5.40 2.28 1.42
C VAL A 122 -6.61 3.00 1.99
N THR A 123 -7.65 3.10 1.19
CA THR A 123 -8.97 3.58 1.60
C THR A 123 -9.98 2.49 1.29
N SER A 124 -10.79 2.08 2.24
CA SER A 124 -11.82 1.05 2.04
C SER A 124 -13.21 1.59 2.31
N THR A 125 -14.20 0.99 1.65
CA THR A 125 -15.61 1.22 1.98
C THR A 125 -16.15 0.01 2.75
N VAL A 126 -16.41 0.20 4.04
CA VAL A 126 -16.93 -0.84 4.93
C VAL A 126 -18.32 -0.43 5.41
N GLY A 127 -19.32 -1.26 5.17
CA GLY A 127 -20.72 -0.96 5.55
C GLY A 127 -21.27 0.35 4.97
N GLY A 128 -20.78 0.76 3.79
CA GLY A 128 -21.16 2.01 3.13
C GLY A 128 -20.42 3.25 3.65
N SER A 129 -19.49 3.09 4.57
CA SER A 129 -18.70 4.18 5.15
C SER A 129 -17.23 4.09 4.68
N GLU A 130 -16.62 5.25 4.39
CA GLU A 130 -15.25 5.32 3.93
C GLU A 130 -14.29 5.35 5.12
N HIS A 131 -13.37 4.39 5.17
CA HIS A 131 -12.26 4.31 6.12
C HIS A 131 -10.99 4.82 5.46
N VAL A 132 -10.44 5.89 6.00
CA VAL A 132 -9.22 6.54 5.51
C VAL A 132 -8.42 7.13 6.68
N ILE A 133 -7.10 7.10 6.58
CA ILE A 133 -6.19 7.73 7.53
C ILE A 133 -5.52 8.90 6.82
N ASN A 134 -5.85 10.13 7.26
CA ASN A 134 -5.28 11.35 6.69
C ASN A 134 -4.17 11.88 7.59
N ILE A 135 -2.93 11.87 7.09
CA ILE A 135 -1.81 12.56 7.75
C ILE A 135 -1.98 14.05 7.52
N THR A 136 -1.98 14.83 8.60
CA THR A 136 -2.18 16.29 8.54
C THR A 136 -0.87 17.06 8.72
N SER A 137 0.11 16.46 9.40
CA SER A 137 1.46 17.02 9.58
C SER A 137 2.41 15.90 9.98
N PRO A 138 3.70 15.96 9.55
CA PRO A 138 4.26 16.88 8.58
C PRO A 138 3.76 16.62 7.15
N ALA A 139 4.09 17.52 6.22
CA ALA A 139 3.89 17.25 4.79
C ALA A 139 4.79 16.09 4.33
N GLU A 140 4.41 15.46 3.24
CA GLU A 140 5.24 14.43 2.61
C GLU A 140 6.62 15.00 2.20
N TRP A 141 7.67 14.21 2.37
CA TRP A 141 9.07 14.59 2.11
C TRP A 141 9.63 15.70 3.01
N ALA A 142 8.90 16.10 4.06
CA ALA A 142 9.36 17.15 4.96
C ALA A 142 10.64 16.77 5.69
N ASP A 143 11.53 17.74 5.86
CA ASP A 143 12.66 17.66 6.78
C ASP A 143 12.16 17.84 8.21
N VAL A 144 12.53 16.93 9.11
CA VAL A 144 12.13 16.95 10.51
C VAL A 144 13.32 16.74 11.43
N ASN A 145 13.35 17.49 12.54
CA ASN A 145 14.35 17.27 13.58
C ASN A 145 13.85 16.22 14.56
N ASN A 146 14.73 15.35 15.00
CA ASN A 146 14.42 14.31 15.99
C ASN A 146 14.48 14.88 17.42
N PRO A 147 13.45 14.75 18.31
CA PRO A 147 12.17 14.07 18.04
C PRO A 147 11.20 14.90 17.20
N PHE A 148 10.31 14.22 16.46
CA PHE A 148 9.28 14.85 15.65
C PHE A 148 7.90 14.25 15.94
N THR A 149 6.85 15.00 15.59
CA THR A 149 5.46 14.58 15.82
C THR A 149 4.71 14.47 14.51
N ILE A 150 4.01 13.36 14.33
CA ILE A 150 3.05 13.17 13.23
C ILE A 150 1.64 13.32 13.80
N THR A 151 0.82 14.10 13.12
CA THR A 151 -0.60 14.26 13.41
C THR A 151 -1.45 13.79 12.25
N GLY A 152 -2.65 13.31 12.56
CA GLY A 152 -3.57 12.86 11.54
C GLY A 152 -5.01 12.83 12.03
N ALA A 153 -5.91 12.52 11.09
CA ALA A 153 -7.34 12.43 11.34
C ALA A 153 -7.95 11.23 10.61
N VAL A 154 -8.99 10.70 11.18
CA VAL A 154 -9.82 9.64 10.60
C VAL A 154 -11.29 10.09 10.61
N PRO A 155 -12.06 9.92 9.52
CA PRO A 155 -13.49 10.23 9.52
C PRO A 155 -14.29 9.25 10.36
N ILE A 156 -13.77 8.04 10.54
CA ILE A 156 -14.35 6.96 11.33
C ILE A 156 -13.26 6.42 12.24
N SER A 157 -13.46 6.49 13.55
CA SER A 157 -12.53 5.93 14.51
C SER A 157 -12.51 4.40 14.42
N PRO A 158 -11.32 3.79 14.39
CA PRO A 158 -11.16 2.34 14.32
C PRO A 158 -11.67 1.64 15.57
N PHE A 159 -11.72 0.32 15.54
CA PHE A 159 -12.08 -0.50 16.68
C PHE A 159 -11.18 -0.16 17.88
N GLU A 160 -11.79 0.02 19.08
CA GLU A 160 -11.11 0.44 20.32
C GLU A 160 -10.31 1.74 20.19
N ASN A 161 -10.62 2.58 19.19
CA ASN A 161 -9.87 3.81 18.89
C ASN A 161 -8.36 3.57 18.71
N THR A 162 -7.95 2.42 18.19
CA THR A 162 -6.55 2.04 18.09
C THR A 162 -6.11 1.91 16.64
N LEU A 163 -4.99 2.55 16.28
CA LEU A 163 -4.26 2.33 15.03
C LEU A 163 -2.94 1.62 15.35
N ALA A 164 -2.58 0.64 14.52
CA ALA A 164 -1.22 0.16 14.48
C ALA A 164 -0.33 1.17 13.74
N TYR A 165 0.97 1.22 14.06
CA TYR A 165 1.93 1.90 13.20
C TYR A 165 3.21 1.08 13.01
N HIS A 166 3.82 1.24 11.86
CA HIS A 166 5.06 0.58 11.46
C HIS A 166 6.04 1.62 10.94
N ILE A 167 7.30 1.50 11.33
CA ILE A 167 8.38 2.37 10.85
C ILE A 167 9.31 1.56 9.98
N TYR A 168 9.58 2.06 8.76
CA TYR A 168 10.44 1.41 7.78
C TYR A 168 11.51 2.36 7.26
N LEU A 169 12.66 1.78 6.90
CA LEU A 169 13.63 2.42 6.01
C LEU A 169 13.19 2.24 4.55
N PRO A 170 13.64 3.10 3.62
CA PRO A 170 13.28 3.03 2.20
C PRO A 170 13.58 1.69 1.51
N ASN A 171 14.53 0.92 2.05
CA ASN A 171 14.89 -0.41 1.54
C ASN A 171 13.99 -1.56 2.02
N GLY A 172 12.88 -1.26 2.73
CA GLY A 172 11.96 -2.26 3.25
C GLY A 172 12.27 -2.77 4.66
N THR A 173 13.38 -2.38 5.26
CA THR A 173 13.72 -2.81 6.63
C THR A 173 12.75 -2.21 7.63
N LYS A 174 12.00 -3.06 8.35
CA LYS A 174 11.16 -2.62 9.49
C LYS A 174 12.04 -2.31 10.69
N VAL A 175 11.87 -1.10 11.22
CA VAL A 175 12.63 -0.59 12.38
C VAL A 175 11.85 -0.79 13.68
N ASN A 176 10.55 -0.51 13.64
CA ASN A 176 9.67 -0.59 14.81
C ASN A 176 8.23 -0.82 14.41
N ASP A 177 7.45 -1.37 15.33
CA ASP A 177 5.99 -1.45 15.25
C ASP A 177 5.39 -1.30 16.65
N ALA A 178 4.26 -0.59 16.73
CA ALA A 178 3.48 -0.39 17.93
C ALA A 178 2.07 0.08 17.58
N SER A 179 1.34 0.56 18.57
CA SER A 179 0.00 1.13 18.40
C SER A 179 -0.09 2.50 19.05
N LEU A 180 -1.09 3.26 18.61
CA LEU A 180 -1.46 4.55 19.19
C LEU A 180 -2.96 4.66 19.35
N MET A 181 -3.40 5.58 20.21
CA MET A 181 -4.82 5.87 20.42
C MET A 181 -5.28 7.04 19.56
N VAL A 182 -6.44 6.88 18.95
CA VAL A 182 -7.20 7.95 18.30
C VAL A 182 -8.09 8.63 19.36
N THR A 183 -8.04 9.93 19.44
CA THR A 183 -8.94 10.72 20.28
C THR A 183 -10.23 10.99 19.50
N SER A 184 -11.35 10.46 19.96
CA SER A 184 -12.65 10.59 19.33
C SER A 184 -13.77 10.68 20.34
N GLY A 185 -15.00 10.98 19.89
CA GLY A 185 -16.22 10.93 20.72
C GLY A 185 -16.72 9.52 21.00
N GLY A 186 -16.11 8.49 20.41
CA GLY A 186 -16.47 7.08 20.50
C GLY A 186 -16.16 6.34 19.21
N MET A 187 -16.29 5.02 19.22
CA MET A 187 -16.08 4.20 18.03
C MET A 187 -17.00 4.64 16.88
N GLY A 188 -16.49 4.65 15.66
CA GLY A 188 -17.25 5.03 14.49
C GLY A 188 -17.50 6.53 14.31
N THR A 189 -17.02 7.38 15.22
CA THR A 189 -17.08 8.84 15.09
C THR A 189 -15.75 9.39 14.55
N PRO A 190 -15.72 10.60 13.99
CA PRO A 190 -14.46 11.22 13.59
C PRO A 190 -13.47 11.36 14.74
N GLY A 191 -12.19 11.18 14.46
CA GLY A 191 -11.14 11.28 15.47
C GLY A 191 -9.84 11.86 14.90
N THR A 192 -8.94 12.20 15.82
CA THR A 192 -7.60 12.69 15.53
C THR A 192 -6.56 11.91 16.31
N PHE A 193 -5.33 11.91 15.81
CA PHE A 193 -4.20 11.34 16.55
C PHE A 193 -2.97 12.24 16.47
N SER A 194 -2.10 12.08 17.44
CA SER A 194 -0.81 12.76 17.50
C SER A 194 0.20 11.81 18.15
N GLN A 195 1.27 11.50 17.45
CA GLN A 195 2.31 10.59 17.94
C GLN A 195 3.69 11.23 17.73
N THR A 196 4.45 11.31 18.83
CA THR A 196 5.85 11.76 18.79
C THR A 196 6.77 10.55 18.64
N PHE A 197 7.69 10.67 17.70
CA PHE A 197 8.71 9.67 17.39
C PHE A 197 10.09 10.19 17.83
N ASN A 198 10.86 9.35 18.50
CA ASN A 198 12.25 9.58 18.83
C ASN A 198 13.08 8.41 18.27
N LEU A 199 13.79 8.65 17.19
CA LEU A 199 14.60 7.66 16.48
C LEU A 199 16.09 7.75 16.80
N SER A 200 16.49 8.65 17.73
CA SER A 200 17.90 8.87 18.11
C SER A 200 18.56 7.61 18.65
N SER A 201 17.83 6.84 19.48
CA SER A 201 18.35 5.61 20.10
C SER A 201 18.68 4.52 19.06
N ALA A 202 18.02 4.55 17.91
CA ALA A 202 18.29 3.65 16.80
C ALA A 202 19.32 4.20 15.80
N GLY A 203 19.82 5.44 16.01
CA GLY A 203 20.78 6.09 15.13
C GLY A 203 20.24 6.35 13.73
N ILE A 204 18.92 6.49 13.57
CA ILE A 204 18.27 6.63 12.28
C ILE A 204 18.28 8.09 11.86
N THR A 205 18.84 8.34 10.67
CA THR A 205 18.79 9.61 9.94
C THR A 205 18.44 9.34 8.48
N GLY A 206 17.98 10.37 7.77
CA GLY A 206 17.52 10.25 6.39
C GLY A 206 16.05 9.88 6.28
N TYR A 207 15.64 9.40 5.12
CA TYR A 207 14.23 9.10 4.87
C TYR A 207 13.74 7.90 5.66
N VAL A 208 12.55 8.06 6.25
CA VAL A 208 11.78 7.01 6.92
C VAL A 208 10.33 7.05 6.45
N ILE A 209 9.71 5.87 6.37
CA ILE A 209 8.30 5.70 6.05
C ILE A 209 7.60 5.24 7.32
N ILE A 210 6.59 5.98 7.77
CA ILE A 210 5.80 5.62 8.94
C ILE A 210 4.38 5.38 8.45
N GLN A 211 3.95 4.12 8.52
CA GLN A 211 2.62 3.69 8.12
C GLN A 211 1.72 3.57 9.34
N PHE A 212 0.55 4.18 9.27
CA PHE A 212 -0.54 4.02 10.24
C PHE A 212 -1.59 3.13 9.60
N VAL A 213 -2.04 2.12 10.34
CA VAL A 213 -2.88 1.05 9.78
C VAL A 213 -4.07 0.79 10.68
N GLU A 214 -5.26 0.80 10.08
CA GLU A 214 -6.45 0.22 10.64
C GLU A 214 -6.56 -1.22 10.13
N VAL A 215 -6.63 -2.18 11.06
CA VAL A 215 -6.78 -3.60 10.73
C VAL A 215 -8.16 -4.12 11.09
N SER A 216 -8.65 -5.04 10.29
CA SER A 216 -9.87 -5.79 10.60
C SER A 216 -9.64 -6.71 11.81
N MET A 217 -10.50 -6.64 12.80
CA MET A 217 -10.43 -7.52 13.97
C MET A 217 -10.90 -8.96 13.66
N ALA A 218 -11.52 -9.17 12.52
CA ALA A 218 -12.00 -10.49 12.13
C ALA A 218 -10.90 -11.37 11.54
N ASP A 219 -10.00 -10.79 10.72
CA ASP A 219 -9.01 -11.53 9.94
C ASP A 219 -7.65 -10.85 9.83
N GLY A 220 -7.47 -9.66 10.42
CA GLY A 220 -6.23 -8.90 10.39
C GLY A 220 -5.94 -8.20 9.05
N SER A 221 -6.87 -8.20 8.10
CA SER A 221 -6.69 -7.51 6.83
C SER A 221 -6.63 -5.98 7.01
N THR A 222 -5.94 -5.30 6.10
CA THR A 222 -5.85 -3.83 6.12
C THR A 222 -7.16 -3.21 5.66
N ILE A 223 -7.80 -2.45 6.55
CA ILE A 223 -9.00 -1.65 6.25
C ILE A 223 -8.57 -0.27 5.72
N ALA A 224 -7.66 0.41 6.40
CA ALA A 224 -7.13 1.69 5.96
C ALA A 224 -5.64 1.78 6.26
N LEU A 225 -4.91 2.49 5.39
CA LEU A 225 -3.51 2.80 5.59
C LEU A 225 -3.24 4.23 5.14
N GLY A 226 -2.53 4.97 5.96
CA GLY A 226 -1.99 6.28 5.63
C GLY A 226 -0.53 6.36 6.02
N SER A 227 0.33 6.86 5.14
CA SER A 227 1.77 6.93 5.38
C SER A 227 2.26 8.36 5.50
N ALA A 228 3.28 8.56 6.32
CA ALA A 228 4.12 9.74 6.32
C ALA A 228 5.51 9.34 5.83
N LEU A 229 6.06 10.10 4.88
CA LEU A 229 7.43 9.98 4.41
C LEU A 229 8.16 11.26 4.78
N VAL A 230 9.15 11.15 5.66
CA VAL A 230 9.91 12.29 6.22
C VAL A 230 11.41 12.04 6.15
N ASN A 231 12.19 13.11 6.10
CA ASN A 231 13.65 13.09 6.18
C ASN A 231 14.10 13.53 7.58
N VAL A 232 14.68 12.62 8.35
CA VAL A 232 15.04 12.81 9.77
C VAL A 232 16.48 13.29 9.91
N HIS A 233 16.69 14.36 10.66
CA HIS A 233 17.99 14.97 10.96
C HIS A 233 18.40 14.85 12.43
#